data_0b269c6683858fdafbba4c704c5c0ffc
#
_entry.id   0b269c6683858fdafbba4c704c5c0ffc
#
_cell.length_a   1.000
_cell.length_b   1.000
_cell.length_c   1.000
_cell.angle_alpha   90.00
_cell.angle_beta   90.00
_cell.angle_gamma   90.00
#
_symmetry.space_group_name_H-M   'P 1'
#
loop_
_entity.id
_entity.type
_entity.pdbx_description
1 polymer ?
#
loop_
_entity_poly.entity_id
_entity_poly.type
_entity_poly.pdbx_seq_one_letter_code
_entity_poly.pdbx_strand_id
1 'polypeptide(L)'
;MLELAAAGAKVYVLGRTLTEGTGALPGSLDKTVQEAAALGGVAVPIVCDLRSDEQIGAVFDRVKAEAHRLDILVNSAFDLPEGCGNEEPFYETPISYWDDMLAISARSVYVTTWHAAQLMLPQNKGLIVNVSSQGSREYFVHATYGISKAALDRIGQDTGRELKKHGIAVVTLWPSFVLTERILAFDADEWGLDLANAETPRFPGRGVVALAADPEVLARGGRIYTTRQMADAYGFTDVDGNLPSGAPDPATHYPLNVLD
;
A
#
# COMPACT_ATOMS: atom_id res chain seq x y z
N MET A 1 -3.95 2.70 -7.82
CA MET A 1 -3.47 3.38 -9.05
C MET A 1 -4.63 3.73 -9.98
N LEU A 2 -5.45 2.78 -10.43
CA LEU A 2 -6.57 3.02 -11.39
C LEU A 2 -7.54 4.14 -10.94
N GLU A 3 -7.90 4.18 -9.67
CA GLU A 3 -8.78 5.21 -9.12
C GLU A 3 -8.16 6.62 -9.21
N LEU A 4 -6.86 6.76 -8.93
CA LEU A 4 -6.18 8.04 -9.08
C LEU A 4 -6.11 8.49 -10.55
N ALA A 5 -5.81 7.54 -11.47
CA ALA A 5 -5.80 7.82 -12.90
C ALA A 5 -7.20 8.25 -13.39
N ALA A 6 -8.25 7.54 -13.00
CA ALA A 6 -9.65 7.89 -13.31
C ALA A 6 -10.07 9.25 -12.72
N ALA A 7 -9.49 9.66 -11.59
CA ALA A 7 -9.69 10.97 -10.99
C ALA A 7 -8.85 12.09 -11.65
N GLY A 8 -8.12 11.81 -12.74
CA GLY A 8 -7.38 12.80 -13.52
C GLY A 8 -5.92 13.00 -13.11
N ALA A 9 -5.37 12.18 -12.20
CA ALA A 9 -3.95 12.23 -11.88
C ALA A 9 -3.10 11.59 -12.98
N LYS A 10 -1.93 12.16 -13.29
CA LYS A 10 -0.87 11.45 -13.99
C LYS A 10 -0.16 10.53 -13.00
N VAL A 11 -0.25 9.23 -13.20
CA VAL A 11 0.25 8.23 -12.25
C VAL A 11 1.49 7.55 -12.80
N TYR A 12 2.63 7.66 -12.11
CA TYR A 12 3.80 6.83 -12.35
C TYR A 12 3.60 5.51 -11.60
N VAL A 13 3.52 4.41 -12.34
CA VAL A 13 3.27 3.07 -11.77
C VAL A 13 4.55 2.25 -11.82
N LEU A 14 4.95 1.74 -10.64
CA LEU A 14 6.19 1.01 -10.47
C LEU A 14 5.93 -0.49 -10.32
N GLY A 15 6.79 -1.29 -10.91
CA GLY A 15 6.75 -2.75 -10.79
C GLY A 15 7.96 -3.39 -11.46
N ARG A 16 8.17 -4.68 -11.21
CA ARG A 16 9.27 -5.45 -11.81
C ARG A 16 8.92 -6.02 -13.19
N THR A 17 7.63 -6.28 -13.43
CA THR A 17 7.13 -6.96 -14.64
C THR A 17 6.53 -5.96 -15.60
N LEU A 18 7.20 -5.67 -16.71
CA LEU A 18 6.69 -4.76 -17.73
C LEU A 18 5.56 -5.41 -18.56
N THR A 19 5.83 -6.58 -19.11
CA THR A 19 4.93 -7.29 -20.04
C THR A 19 4.37 -8.55 -19.39
N GLU A 20 3.11 -8.85 -19.64
CA GLU A 20 2.41 -10.01 -19.09
C GLU A 20 3.11 -11.32 -19.47
N GLY A 21 3.13 -12.28 -18.53
CA GLY A 21 3.77 -13.59 -18.71
C GLY A 21 5.29 -13.62 -18.50
N THR A 22 5.92 -12.50 -18.16
CA THR A 22 7.36 -12.43 -17.85
C THR A 22 7.67 -12.45 -16.35
N GLY A 23 6.66 -12.40 -15.49
CA GLY A 23 6.76 -12.45 -14.03
C GLY A 23 6.22 -13.75 -13.44
N ALA A 24 6.49 -13.97 -12.16
CA ALA A 24 5.99 -15.14 -11.42
C ALA A 24 4.47 -15.08 -11.11
N LEU A 25 3.90 -13.89 -11.07
CA LEU A 25 2.47 -13.67 -10.84
C LEU A 25 1.82 -13.08 -12.10
N PRO A 26 0.50 -13.27 -12.30
CA PRO A 26 -0.25 -12.58 -13.34
C PRO A 26 -0.19 -11.06 -13.17
N GLY A 27 -0.38 -10.34 -14.27
CA GLY A 27 -0.37 -8.88 -14.29
C GLY A 27 0.96 -8.30 -14.75
N SER A 28 0.88 -7.04 -15.22
CA SER A 28 2.04 -6.31 -15.71
C SER A 28 1.78 -4.80 -15.68
N LEU A 29 2.84 -4.02 -15.80
CA LEU A 29 2.73 -2.57 -15.92
C LEU A 29 1.97 -2.17 -17.19
N ASP A 30 2.21 -2.86 -18.32
CA ASP A 30 1.54 -2.58 -19.59
C ASP A 30 0.03 -2.78 -19.49
N LYS A 31 -0.42 -3.89 -18.87
CA LYS A 31 -1.84 -4.15 -18.62
C LYS A 31 -2.45 -3.06 -17.74
N THR A 32 -1.76 -2.70 -16.67
CA THR A 32 -2.21 -1.66 -15.73
C THR A 32 -2.35 -0.30 -16.43
N VAL A 33 -1.43 0.04 -17.34
CA VAL A 33 -1.52 1.27 -18.15
C VAL A 33 -2.71 1.23 -19.11
N GLN A 34 -2.96 0.10 -19.76
CA GLN A 34 -4.12 -0.08 -20.64
C GLN A 34 -5.45 0.07 -19.87
N GLU A 35 -5.54 -0.52 -18.68
CA GLU A 35 -6.72 -0.38 -17.81
C GLU A 35 -6.92 1.08 -17.36
N ALA A 36 -5.86 1.80 -17.03
CA ALA A 36 -5.93 3.23 -16.71
C ALA A 36 -6.43 4.05 -17.89
N ALA A 37 -5.92 3.78 -19.09
CA ALA A 37 -6.36 4.45 -20.32
C ALA A 37 -7.84 4.17 -20.64
N ALA A 38 -8.32 2.94 -20.42
CA ALA A 38 -9.73 2.57 -20.59
C ALA A 38 -10.66 3.35 -19.64
N LEU A 39 -10.14 3.82 -18.51
CA LEU A 39 -10.84 4.69 -17.56
C LEU A 39 -10.65 6.20 -17.87
N GLY A 40 -10.01 6.54 -19.00
CA GLY A 40 -9.72 7.92 -19.38
C GLY A 40 -8.54 8.55 -18.62
N GLY A 41 -7.77 7.77 -17.88
CA GLY A 41 -6.66 8.23 -17.07
C GLY A 41 -5.30 8.11 -17.77
N VAL A 42 -4.26 8.66 -17.14
CA VAL A 42 -2.88 8.65 -17.63
C VAL A 42 -1.98 7.91 -16.64
N ALA A 43 -1.38 6.82 -17.08
CA ALA A 43 -0.38 6.09 -16.31
C ALA A 43 0.93 5.95 -17.08
N VAL A 44 2.06 6.08 -16.40
CA VAL A 44 3.41 5.97 -16.94
C VAL A 44 4.10 4.78 -16.29
N PRO A 45 4.39 3.70 -17.03
CA PRO A 45 5.04 2.52 -16.46
C PRO A 45 6.54 2.81 -16.24
N ILE A 46 7.06 2.38 -15.10
CA ILE A 46 8.49 2.41 -14.79
C ILE A 46 8.90 1.07 -14.19
N VAL A 47 9.78 0.35 -14.85
CA VAL A 47 10.38 -0.86 -14.29
C VAL A 47 11.30 -0.45 -13.15
N CYS A 48 11.00 -0.96 -11.95
CA CYS A 48 11.76 -0.67 -10.74
C CYS A 48 11.68 -1.84 -9.77
N ASP A 49 12.84 -2.33 -9.34
CA ASP A 49 12.92 -3.20 -8.17
C ASP A 49 13.12 -2.32 -6.92
N LEU A 50 12.12 -2.34 -6.05
CA LEU A 50 12.12 -1.56 -4.82
C LEU A 50 13.16 -2.05 -3.77
N ARG A 51 13.90 -3.12 -4.05
CA ARG A 51 15.09 -3.51 -3.29
C ARG A 51 16.32 -2.66 -3.62
N SER A 52 16.31 -1.96 -4.76
CA SER A 52 17.41 -1.12 -5.23
C SER A 52 17.15 0.36 -4.95
N ASP A 53 17.92 0.94 -4.03
CA ASP A 53 17.88 2.38 -3.75
C ASP A 53 18.23 3.21 -4.97
N GLU A 54 19.16 2.73 -5.81
CA GLU A 54 19.54 3.40 -7.06
C GLU A 54 18.35 3.51 -8.02
N GLN A 55 17.62 2.41 -8.22
CA GLN A 55 16.45 2.41 -9.09
C GLN A 55 15.34 3.30 -8.50
N ILE A 56 15.11 3.26 -7.18
CA ILE A 56 14.18 4.17 -6.53
C ILE A 56 14.59 5.62 -6.77
N GLY A 57 15.86 5.97 -6.54
CA GLY A 57 16.36 7.32 -6.80
C GLY A 57 16.12 7.78 -8.23
N ALA A 58 16.43 6.94 -9.21
CA ALA A 58 16.21 7.23 -10.63
C ALA A 58 14.73 7.48 -10.97
N VAL A 59 13.80 6.78 -10.33
CA VAL A 59 12.35 7.07 -10.47
C VAL A 59 12.02 8.49 -10.03
N PHE A 60 12.47 8.90 -8.84
CA PHE A 60 12.17 10.23 -8.32
C PHE A 60 12.86 11.34 -9.12
N ASP A 61 14.07 11.11 -9.64
CA ASP A 61 14.74 12.02 -10.56
C ASP A 61 13.95 12.19 -11.85
N ARG A 62 13.41 11.11 -12.40
CA ARG A 62 12.52 11.13 -13.56
C ARG A 62 11.24 11.92 -13.29
N VAL A 63 10.57 11.66 -12.18
CA VAL A 63 9.36 12.40 -11.77
C VAL A 63 9.67 13.89 -11.64
N LYS A 64 10.80 14.24 -11.01
CA LYS A 64 11.26 15.62 -10.88
C LYS A 64 11.49 16.28 -12.23
N ALA A 65 12.14 15.59 -13.16
CA ALA A 65 12.43 16.11 -14.49
C ALA A 65 11.17 16.29 -15.36
N GLU A 66 10.22 15.36 -15.30
CA GLU A 66 9.02 15.35 -16.14
C GLU A 66 7.84 16.15 -15.57
N ALA A 67 7.64 16.12 -14.25
CA ALA A 67 6.47 16.71 -13.62
C ALA A 67 6.80 17.91 -12.72
N HIS A 68 8.05 18.10 -12.33
CA HIS A 68 8.53 19.16 -11.46
C HIS A 68 7.89 19.20 -10.07
N ARG A 69 7.03 18.24 -9.78
CA ARG A 69 6.27 18.12 -8.51
C ARG A 69 5.90 16.66 -8.23
N LEU A 70 5.58 16.39 -6.96
CA LEU A 70 4.91 15.16 -6.53
C LEU A 70 3.81 15.53 -5.53
N ASP A 71 2.57 15.16 -5.84
CA ASP A 71 1.42 15.47 -4.98
C ASP A 71 1.08 14.32 -4.04
N ILE A 72 1.19 13.09 -4.56
CA ILE A 72 0.77 11.88 -3.86
C ILE A 72 1.82 10.79 -4.05
N LEU A 73 2.25 10.16 -2.95
CA LEU A 73 2.97 8.90 -2.95
C LEU A 73 2.07 7.82 -2.36
N VAL A 74 1.94 6.67 -3.03
CA VAL A 74 1.25 5.49 -2.48
C VAL A 74 2.24 4.33 -2.39
N ASN A 75 2.54 3.91 -1.18
CA ASN A 75 3.36 2.74 -0.88
C ASN A 75 2.43 1.53 -0.65
N SER A 76 2.27 0.70 -1.68
CA SER A 76 1.39 -0.47 -1.66
C SER A 76 2.11 -1.76 -2.06
N ALA A 77 3.40 -1.68 -2.37
CA ALA A 77 4.18 -2.86 -2.74
C ALA A 77 4.34 -3.79 -1.54
N PHE A 78 4.19 -5.07 -1.80
CA PHE A 78 4.34 -6.14 -0.82
C PHE A 78 4.95 -7.37 -1.48
N ASP A 79 5.82 -8.05 -0.77
CA ASP A 79 6.37 -9.33 -1.19
C ASP A 79 6.16 -10.36 -0.08
N LEU A 80 5.69 -11.53 -0.46
CA LEU A 80 5.53 -12.68 0.41
C LEU A 80 6.39 -13.79 -0.17
N PRO A 81 7.45 -14.22 0.51
CA PRO A 81 8.30 -15.32 0.05
C PRO A 81 7.48 -16.59 -0.19
N GLU A 82 7.93 -17.40 -1.15
CA GLU A 82 7.31 -18.69 -1.42
C GLU A 82 7.38 -19.57 -0.18
N GLY A 83 6.27 -20.25 0.14
CA GLY A 83 6.15 -21.08 1.35
C GLY A 83 5.87 -20.29 2.64
N CYS A 84 5.94 -18.97 2.62
CA CYS A 84 5.55 -18.17 3.79
C CYS A 84 4.03 -18.20 3.98
N GLY A 85 3.60 -18.54 5.19
CA GLY A 85 2.18 -18.74 5.53
C GLY A 85 1.79 -20.22 5.65
N ASN A 86 2.68 -21.14 5.31
CA ASN A 86 2.59 -22.51 5.77
C ASN A 86 2.77 -22.51 7.30
N GLU A 87 2.25 -23.49 8.00
CA GLU A 87 2.24 -23.56 9.48
C GLU A 87 3.64 -23.71 10.13
N GLU A 88 4.72 -23.48 9.37
CA GLU A 88 6.08 -23.59 9.85
C GLU A 88 6.41 -22.44 10.82
N PRO A 89 6.93 -22.77 12.02
CA PRO A 89 7.32 -21.76 12.99
C PRO A 89 8.54 -20.98 12.48
N PHE A 90 8.68 -19.72 12.88
CA PHE A 90 9.70 -18.81 12.35
C PHE A 90 11.16 -19.34 12.46
N TYR A 91 11.44 -20.18 13.45
CA TYR A 91 12.78 -20.73 13.67
C TYR A 91 13.11 -21.93 12.74
N GLU A 92 12.14 -22.41 11.97
CA GLU A 92 12.32 -23.46 10.95
C GLU A 92 12.30 -22.88 9.53
N THR A 93 11.91 -21.61 9.38
CA THR A 93 11.88 -20.92 8.09
C THR A 93 13.26 -20.31 7.74
N PRO A 94 13.57 -20.10 6.45
CA PRO A 94 14.81 -19.46 6.03
C PRO A 94 14.94 -18.03 6.58
N ILE A 95 16.14 -17.65 7.02
CA ILE A 95 16.41 -16.28 7.49
C ILE A 95 16.18 -15.23 6.40
N SER A 96 16.26 -15.63 5.12
CA SER A 96 15.97 -14.77 3.98
C SER A 96 14.53 -14.21 3.97
N TYR A 97 13.57 -14.86 4.67
CA TYR A 97 12.22 -14.30 4.84
C TYR A 97 12.25 -12.92 5.53
N TRP A 98 13.19 -12.73 6.46
CA TRP A 98 13.43 -11.42 7.06
C TRP A 98 13.87 -10.41 6.01
N ASP A 99 14.91 -10.73 5.23
CA ASP A 99 15.47 -9.81 4.25
C ASP A 99 14.44 -9.47 3.16
N ASP A 100 13.76 -10.48 2.63
CA ASP A 100 12.77 -10.30 1.57
C ASP A 100 11.60 -9.43 2.00
N MET A 101 11.00 -9.72 3.16
CA MET A 101 9.84 -8.96 3.62
C MET A 101 10.19 -7.55 4.06
N LEU A 102 11.28 -7.36 4.85
CA LEU A 102 11.65 -6.04 5.33
C LEU A 102 12.19 -5.14 4.22
N ALA A 103 12.87 -5.71 3.22
CA ALA A 103 13.38 -4.94 2.09
C ALA A 103 12.24 -4.24 1.32
N ILE A 104 11.14 -4.94 1.06
CA ILE A 104 10.01 -4.37 0.29
C ILE A 104 9.03 -3.63 1.20
N SER A 105 8.64 -4.21 2.35
CA SER A 105 7.55 -3.62 3.14
C SER A 105 8.01 -2.48 4.06
N ALA A 106 9.25 -2.52 4.57
CA ALA A 106 9.71 -1.50 5.51
C ALA A 106 10.76 -0.58 4.88
N ARG A 107 11.87 -1.16 4.38
CA ARG A 107 12.98 -0.37 3.87
C ARG A 107 12.60 0.45 2.64
N SER A 108 11.95 -0.17 1.64
CA SER A 108 11.56 0.55 0.43
C SER A 108 10.57 1.69 0.73
N VAL A 109 9.65 1.47 1.68
CA VAL A 109 8.69 2.50 2.10
C VAL A 109 9.40 3.68 2.77
N TYR A 110 10.41 3.42 3.59
CA TYR A 110 11.21 4.51 4.17
C TYR A 110 11.97 5.28 3.09
N VAL A 111 12.63 4.58 2.15
CA VAL A 111 13.41 5.19 1.06
C VAL A 111 12.53 6.00 0.10
N THR A 112 11.40 5.45 -0.33
CA THR A 112 10.44 6.18 -1.19
C THR A 112 9.84 7.39 -0.49
N THR A 113 9.52 7.27 0.82
CA THR A 113 9.04 8.40 1.65
C THR A 113 10.10 9.49 1.76
N TRP A 114 11.37 9.11 1.95
CA TRP A 114 12.48 10.05 2.00
C TRP A 114 12.63 10.84 0.68
N HIS A 115 12.62 10.16 -0.46
CA HIS A 115 12.68 10.82 -1.78
C HIS A 115 11.45 11.69 -2.06
N ALA A 116 10.25 11.20 -1.72
CA ALA A 116 9.01 11.98 -1.88
C ALA A 116 9.05 13.26 -1.04
N ALA A 117 9.55 13.18 0.19
CA ALA A 117 9.70 14.35 1.04
C ALA A 117 10.60 15.43 0.39
N GLN A 118 11.69 15.05 -0.31
CA GLN A 118 12.55 16.02 -1.00
C GLN A 118 11.80 16.80 -2.10
N LEU A 119 10.79 16.18 -2.74
CA LEU A 119 9.97 16.85 -3.75
C LEU A 119 8.81 17.64 -3.13
N MET A 120 8.22 17.14 -2.04
CA MET A 120 7.04 17.74 -1.41
C MET A 120 7.38 18.91 -0.47
N LEU A 121 8.55 18.89 0.19
CA LEU A 121 8.97 19.96 1.11
C LEU A 121 8.99 21.36 0.46
N PRO A 122 9.57 21.55 -0.74
CA PRO A 122 9.53 22.87 -1.40
C PRO A 122 8.12 23.32 -1.78
N GLN A 123 7.17 22.37 -1.93
CA GLN A 123 5.77 22.65 -2.27
C GLN A 123 4.94 23.05 -1.03
N ASN A 124 5.42 22.75 0.18
CA ASN A 124 4.68 22.83 1.44
C ASN A 124 3.30 22.11 1.34
N LYS A 125 3.25 21.03 0.59
CA LYS A 125 2.03 20.25 0.36
C LYS A 125 2.39 18.86 -0.15
N GLY A 126 1.68 17.84 0.34
CA GLY A 126 1.81 16.47 -0.15
C GLY A 126 0.94 15.49 0.63
N LEU A 127 0.68 14.34 0.03
CA LEU A 127 0.02 13.21 0.66
C LEU A 127 0.86 11.95 0.44
N ILE A 128 1.20 11.27 1.52
CA ILE A 128 1.83 9.95 1.47
C ILE A 128 0.86 8.95 2.09
N VAL A 129 0.55 7.88 1.38
CA VAL A 129 -0.33 6.82 1.86
C VAL A 129 0.44 5.51 1.88
N ASN A 130 0.53 4.90 3.06
CA ASN A 130 1.13 3.58 3.26
C ASN A 130 0.03 2.53 3.41
N VAL A 131 0.11 1.43 2.66
CA VAL A 131 -0.84 0.31 2.76
C VAL A 131 -0.24 -0.77 3.65
N SER A 132 -0.77 -0.89 4.87
CA SER A 132 -0.38 -1.85 5.89
C SER A 132 -1.49 -2.89 6.12
N SER A 133 -1.55 -3.50 7.29
CA SER A 133 -2.63 -4.42 7.68
C SER A 133 -2.72 -4.59 9.20
N GLN A 134 -3.82 -5.18 9.66
CA GLN A 134 -4.02 -5.59 11.06
C GLN A 134 -2.92 -6.52 11.59
N GLY A 135 -2.25 -7.26 10.71
CA GLY A 135 -1.10 -8.10 11.08
C GLY A 135 0.07 -7.35 11.72
N SER A 136 0.06 -6.00 11.72
CA SER A 136 0.99 -5.20 12.52
C SER A 136 0.77 -5.32 14.04
N ARG A 137 -0.40 -5.79 14.47
CA ARG A 137 -0.81 -5.88 15.88
C ARG A 137 -1.28 -7.25 16.32
N GLU A 138 -1.50 -8.16 15.39
CA GLU A 138 -1.87 -9.55 15.68
C GLU A 138 -1.02 -10.52 14.87
N TYR A 139 -0.88 -11.74 15.34
CA TYR A 139 -0.21 -12.77 14.57
C TYR A 139 -1.06 -13.14 13.35
N PHE A 140 -0.46 -12.95 12.19
CA PHE A 140 -1.08 -13.26 10.91
C PHE A 140 -0.01 -13.71 9.92
N VAL A 141 -0.20 -14.80 9.26
CA VAL A 141 0.71 -15.41 8.28
C VAL A 141 2.04 -15.88 8.87
N HIS A 142 2.89 -14.99 9.39
CA HIS A 142 4.25 -15.31 9.86
C HIS A 142 4.80 -14.16 10.73
N ALA A 143 5.78 -14.46 11.60
CA ALA A 143 6.40 -13.46 12.48
C ALA A 143 7.02 -12.28 11.70
N THR A 144 7.75 -12.54 10.60
CA THR A 144 8.34 -11.48 9.78
C THR A 144 7.29 -10.62 9.07
N TYR A 145 6.12 -11.18 8.76
CA TYR A 145 4.99 -10.42 8.23
C TYR A 145 4.53 -9.37 9.25
N GLY A 146 4.21 -9.79 10.47
CA GLY A 146 3.78 -8.90 11.54
C GLY A 146 4.80 -7.80 11.81
N ILE A 147 6.08 -8.15 11.92
CA ILE A 147 7.17 -7.20 12.12
C ILE A 147 7.23 -6.18 10.95
N SER A 148 7.12 -6.63 9.71
CA SER A 148 7.17 -5.76 8.55
C SER A 148 6.00 -4.76 8.53
N LYS A 149 4.80 -5.19 8.88
CA LYS A 149 3.61 -4.33 8.97
C LYS A 149 3.67 -3.37 10.16
N ALA A 150 4.19 -3.82 11.32
CA ALA A 150 4.43 -2.95 12.47
C ALA A 150 5.47 -1.85 12.15
N ALA A 151 6.55 -2.19 11.44
CA ALA A 151 7.53 -1.23 10.98
C ALA A 151 6.90 -0.19 10.02
N LEU A 152 6.04 -0.63 9.11
CA LEU A 152 5.33 0.23 8.16
C LEU A 152 4.40 1.22 8.87
N ASP A 153 3.63 0.75 9.85
CA ASP A 153 2.76 1.59 10.68
C ASP A 153 3.58 2.64 11.44
N ARG A 154 4.72 2.23 12.00
CA ARG A 154 5.62 3.13 12.73
C ARG A 154 6.24 4.18 11.82
N ILE A 155 6.68 3.80 10.62
CA ILE A 155 7.17 4.74 9.59
C ILE A 155 6.08 5.80 9.32
N GLY A 156 4.82 5.37 9.10
CA GLY A 156 3.72 6.29 8.83
C GLY A 156 3.47 7.29 9.97
N GLN A 157 3.53 6.81 11.22
CA GLN A 157 3.31 7.66 12.40
C GLN A 157 4.44 8.68 12.59
N ASP A 158 5.71 8.25 12.56
CA ASP A 158 6.85 9.10 12.86
C ASP A 158 7.11 10.11 11.74
N THR A 159 7.13 9.66 10.48
CA THR A 159 7.29 10.57 9.34
C THR A 159 6.12 11.53 9.21
N GLY A 160 4.89 11.08 9.53
CA GLY A 160 3.72 11.94 9.57
C GLY A 160 3.83 13.05 10.61
N ARG A 161 4.38 12.74 11.80
CA ARG A 161 4.66 13.75 12.83
C ARG A 161 5.69 14.79 12.37
N GLU A 162 6.76 14.34 11.70
CA GLU A 162 7.84 15.23 11.25
C GLU A 162 7.41 16.10 10.07
N LEU A 163 6.63 15.56 9.12
CA LEU A 163 6.23 16.21 7.89
C LEU A 163 5.01 17.13 8.05
N LYS A 164 4.20 16.94 9.10
CA LYS A 164 2.96 17.69 9.32
C LYS A 164 3.18 19.22 9.33
N LYS A 165 4.25 19.71 9.95
CA LYS A 165 4.58 21.14 10.00
C LYS A 165 4.92 21.74 8.63
N HIS A 166 5.15 20.90 7.64
CA HIS A 166 5.44 21.28 6.26
C HIS A 166 4.22 21.07 5.32
N GLY A 167 3.02 20.89 5.87
CA GLY A 167 1.82 20.70 5.07
C GLY A 167 1.73 19.35 4.35
N ILE A 168 2.52 18.36 4.75
CA ILE A 168 2.54 17.03 4.16
C ILE A 168 1.86 16.05 5.12
N ALA A 169 0.79 15.42 4.66
CA ALA A 169 0.09 14.37 5.40
C ALA A 169 0.68 13.00 5.08
N VAL A 170 0.90 12.18 6.10
CA VAL A 170 1.23 10.75 5.95
C VAL A 170 0.14 9.94 6.63
N VAL A 171 -0.57 9.11 5.87
CA VAL A 171 -1.70 8.30 6.37
C VAL A 171 -1.38 6.83 6.10
N THR A 172 -1.66 5.98 7.07
CA THR A 172 -1.57 4.52 6.88
C THR A 172 -2.97 3.94 6.74
N LEU A 173 -3.18 3.10 5.71
CA LEU A 173 -4.43 2.39 5.48
C LEU A 173 -4.26 0.91 5.79
N TRP A 174 -5.23 0.33 6.48
CA TRP A 174 -5.40 -1.09 6.65
C TRP A 174 -6.60 -1.57 5.82
N PRO A 175 -6.36 -2.12 4.65
CA PRO A 175 -7.39 -2.89 3.96
C PRO A 175 -7.74 -4.15 4.75
N SER A 176 -8.93 -4.68 4.52
CA SER A 176 -9.29 -6.05 4.85
C SER A 176 -8.66 -7.02 3.84
N PHE A 177 -9.21 -8.21 3.65
CA PHE A 177 -8.79 -9.08 2.57
C PHE A 177 -9.09 -8.41 1.23
N VAL A 178 -8.06 -8.31 0.38
CA VAL A 178 -8.19 -7.70 -0.96
C VAL A 178 -8.13 -8.80 -2.00
N LEU A 179 -9.12 -8.88 -2.87
CA LEU A 179 -9.26 -9.87 -3.94
C LEU A 179 -8.19 -9.66 -5.04
N THR A 180 -6.93 -9.82 -4.67
CA THR A 180 -5.81 -9.86 -5.62
C THR A 180 -5.71 -11.22 -6.27
N GLU A 181 -4.98 -11.30 -7.39
CA GLU A 181 -4.74 -12.57 -8.11
C GLU A 181 -4.11 -13.63 -7.18
N ARG A 182 -3.29 -13.20 -6.22
CA ARG A 182 -2.71 -14.10 -5.22
C ARG A 182 -3.75 -14.66 -4.27
N ILE A 183 -4.64 -13.82 -3.73
CA ILE A 183 -5.71 -14.26 -2.80
C ILE A 183 -6.70 -15.16 -3.52
N LEU A 184 -7.04 -14.84 -4.77
CA LEU A 184 -7.93 -15.66 -5.59
C LEU A 184 -7.34 -17.01 -6.01
N ALA A 185 -6.03 -17.19 -5.88
CA ALA A 185 -5.34 -18.46 -6.13
C ALA A 185 -5.32 -19.38 -4.87
N PHE A 186 -5.67 -18.89 -3.69
CA PHE A 186 -5.81 -19.70 -2.48
C PHE A 186 -7.17 -20.40 -2.43
N ASP A 187 -7.22 -21.56 -1.81
CA ASP A 187 -8.49 -22.19 -1.43
C ASP A 187 -9.07 -21.40 -0.25
N ALA A 188 -10.18 -20.70 -0.51
CA ALA A 188 -10.80 -19.83 0.47
C ALA A 188 -11.32 -20.59 1.70
N ASP A 189 -11.83 -21.82 1.49
CA ASP A 189 -12.35 -22.64 2.59
C ASP A 189 -11.22 -23.17 3.48
N GLU A 190 -10.10 -23.60 2.87
CA GLU A 190 -8.91 -24.05 3.60
C GLU A 190 -8.31 -22.93 4.47
N TRP A 191 -8.31 -21.70 3.96
CA TRP A 191 -7.73 -20.54 4.65
C TRP A 191 -8.76 -19.76 5.50
N GLY A 192 -10.02 -20.18 5.53
CA GLY A 192 -11.09 -19.49 6.27
C GLY A 192 -11.33 -18.06 5.79
N LEU A 193 -11.13 -17.79 4.50
CA LEU A 193 -11.26 -16.45 3.94
C LEU A 193 -12.74 -16.12 3.66
N ASP A 194 -13.26 -15.06 4.28
CA ASP A 194 -14.57 -14.51 3.94
C ASP A 194 -14.47 -13.63 2.68
N LEU A 195 -14.50 -14.26 1.51
CA LEU A 195 -14.42 -13.57 0.23
C LEU A 195 -15.67 -12.72 -0.07
N ALA A 196 -16.80 -12.99 0.57
CA ALA A 196 -18.04 -12.21 0.37
C ALA A 196 -17.92 -10.79 0.97
N ASN A 197 -17.08 -10.62 1.98
CA ASN A 197 -16.79 -9.35 2.63
C ASN A 197 -15.40 -8.79 2.28
N ALA A 198 -14.72 -9.40 1.32
CA ALA A 198 -13.42 -8.92 0.85
C ALA A 198 -13.55 -7.65 0.00
N GLU A 199 -12.48 -6.89 -0.06
CA GLU A 199 -12.37 -5.66 -0.84
C GLU A 199 -11.89 -5.97 -2.26
N THR A 200 -12.42 -5.27 -3.28
CA THR A 200 -11.72 -5.27 -4.57
C THR A 200 -10.43 -4.47 -4.48
N PRO A 201 -9.42 -4.70 -5.34
CA PRO A 201 -8.20 -3.88 -5.36
C PRO A 201 -8.46 -2.38 -5.58
N ARG A 202 -9.65 -2.02 -6.03
CA ARG A 202 -10.06 -0.62 -6.26
C ARG A 202 -10.55 0.07 -4.99
N PHE A 203 -11.10 -0.65 -4.03
CA PHE A 203 -11.65 -0.06 -2.81
C PHE A 203 -10.60 0.74 -1.99
N PRO A 204 -9.40 0.21 -1.68
CA PRO A 204 -8.34 1.03 -1.08
C PRO A 204 -7.96 2.23 -1.94
N GLY A 205 -7.99 2.09 -3.26
CA GLY A 205 -7.71 3.17 -4.21
C GLY A 205 -8.71 4.33 -4.09
N ARG A 206 -10.01 4.03 -3.89
CA ARG A 206 -11.05 5.04 -3.62
C ARG A 206 -10.79 5.80 -2.33
N GLY A 207 -10.32 5.10 -1.28
CA GLY A 207 -9.87 5.73 -0.04
C GLY A 207 -8.73 6.72 -0.26
N VAL A 208 -7.75 6.36 -1.11
CA VAL A 208 -6.65 7.27 -1.47
C VAL A 208 -7.15 8.50 -2.24
N VAL A 209 -8.08 8.33 -3.18
CA VAL A 209 -8.68 9.45 -3.93
C VAL A 209 -9.44 10.38 -2.98
N ALA A 210 -10.22 9.83 -2.06
CA ALA A 210 -10.95 10.60 -1.08
C ALA A 210 -10.01 11.43 -0.17
N LEU A 211 -8.93 10.81 0.33
CA LEU A 211 -7.89 11.51 1.10
C LEU A 211 -7.20 12.61 0.29
N ALA A 212 -6.95 12.39 -1.00
CA ALA A 212 -6.32 13.38 -1.88
C ALA A 212 -7.23 14.59 -2.15
N ALA A 213 -8.54 14.38 -2.13
CA ALA A 213 -9.54 15.44 -2.29
C ALA A 213 -9.93 16.16 -0.98
N ASP A 214 -9.52 15.63 0.18
CA ASP A 214 -9.87 16.21 1.49
C ASP A 214 -9.01 17.44 1.79
N PRO A 215 -9.60 18.65 1.88
CA PRO A 215 -8.85 19.85 2.26
C PRO A 215 -8.28 19.78 3.68
N GLU A 216 -8.86 18.95 4.56
CA GLU A 216 -8.45 18.76 5.95
C GLU A 216 -7.57 17.50 6.14
N VAL A 217 -7.03 16.93 5.07
CA VAL A 217 -6.23 15.68 5.11
C VAL A 217 -5.06 15.75 6.11
N LEU A 218 -4.52 16.95 6.34
CA LEU A 218 -3.41 17.17 7.28
C LEU A 218 -3.81 16.82 8.73
N ALA A 219 -5.09 16.95 9.09
CA ALA A 219 -5.59 16.54 10.40
C ALA A 219 -5.57 15.01 10.60
N ARG A 220 -5.56 14.27 9.50
CA ARG A 220 -5.47 12.79 9.51
C ARG A 220 -4.03 12.27 9.55
N GLY A 221 -3.04 13.13 9.30
CA GLY A 221 -1.63 12.75 9.24
C GLY A 221 -1.11 12.12 10.52
N GLY A 222 -0.25 11.10 10.38
CA GLY A 222 0.33 10.32 11.46
C GLY A 222 -0.62 9.29 12.09
N ARG A 223 -1.74 8.96 11.43
CA ARG A 223 -2.74 8.02 11.94
C ARG A 223 -2.91 6.84 11.00
N ILE A 224 -3.46 5.77 11.57
CA ILE A 224 -3.85 4.55 10.87
C ILE A 224 -5.37 4.54 10.77
N TYR A 225 -5.89 4.19 9.62
CA TYR A 225 -7.32 4.00 9.38
C TYR A 225 -7.56 2.72 8.59
N THR A 226 -8.71 2.10 8.77
CA THR A 226 -9.15 1.06 7.84
C THR A 226 -9.70 1.69 6.57
N THR A 227 -9.68 0.96 5.46
CA THR A 227 -10.36 1.35 4.21
C THR A 227 -11.84 1.55 4.43
N ARG A 228 -12.47 0.74 5.31
CA ARG A 228 -13.86 0.88 5.70
C ARG A 228 -14.11 2.20 6.45
N GLN A 229 -13.29 2.60 7.40
CA GLN A 229 -13.40 3.89 8.07
C GLN A 229 -13.30 5.06 7.09
N MET A 230 -12.49 4.93 6.03
CA MET A 230 -12.46 5.94 4.96
C MET A 230 -13.76 5.95 4.16
N ALA A 231 -14.30 4.78 3.82
CA ALA A 231 -15.58 4.67 3.12
C ALA A 231 -16.73 5.31 3.93
N ASP A 232 -16.80 5.03 5.22
CA ASP A 232 -17.80 5.63 6.12
C ASP A 232 -17.63 7.15 6.25
N ALA A 233 -16.39 7.65 6.33
CA ALA A 233 -16.11 9.08 6.49
C ALA A 233 -16.36 9.91 5.23
N TYR A 234 -16.14 9.32 4.05
CA TYR A 234 -16.23 10.02 2.76
C TYR A 234 -17.42 9.59 1.89
N GLY A 235 -18.21 8.60 2.32
CA GLY A 235 -19.44 8.20 1.67
C GLY A 235 -19.25 7.46 0.35
N PHE A 236 -18.22 6.62 0.21
CA PHE A 236 -18.02 5.80 -0.98
C PHE A 236 -18.26 4.31 -0.71
N THR A 237 -18.56 3.55 -1.75
CA THR A 237 -18.67 2.09 -1.74
C THR A 237 -17.56 1.48 -2.60
N ASP A 238 -17.45 0.16 -2.66
CA ASP A 238 -16.62 -0.52 -3.65
C ASP A 238 -17.22 -0.40 -5.06
N VAL A 239 -16.52 -0.84 -6.09
CA VAL A 239 -16.91 -0.69 -7.49
C VAL A 239 -18.17 -1.47 -7.87
N ASP A 240 -18.47 -2.52 -7.15
CA ASP A 240 -19.68 -3.33 -7.27
C ASP A 240 -20.88 -2.79 -6.46
N GLY A 241 -20.68 -1.68 -5.74
CA GLY A 241 -21.67 -1.07 -4.86
C GLY A 241 -21.69 -1.63 -3.43
N ASN A 242 -20.92 -2.65 -3.14
CA ASN A 242 -20.81 -3.23 -1.81
C ASN A 242 -20.03 -2.33 -0.85
N LEU A 243 -20.24 -2.55 0.43
CA LEU A 243 -19.50 -1.91 1.50
C LEU A 243 -18.84 -3.00 2.37
N PRO A 244 -17.58 -3.37 2.09
CA PRO A 244 -16.87 -4.41 2.83
C PRO A 244 -16.87 -4.15 4.34
N SER A 245 -16.87 -5.20 5.16
CA SER A 245 -16.88 -5.08 6.63
C SER A 245 -15.63 -4.37 7.18
N GLY A 246 -14.51 -4.48 6.48
CA GLY A 246 -13.26 -3.82 6.83
C GLY A 246 -12.42 -4.61 7.84
N ALA A 247 -11.19 -4.17 8.03
CA ALA A 247 -10.31 -4.65 9.08
C ALA A 247 -10.75 -4.12 10.45
N PRO A 248 -10.30 -4.71 11.58
CA PRO A 248 -10.55 -4.19 12.92
C PRO A 248 -10.09 -2.73 13.09
N ASP A 249 -10.81 -1.97 13.94
CA ASP A 249 -10.44 -0.57 14.20
C ASP A 249 -9.04 -0.46 14.82
N PRO A 250 -8.09 0.21 14.16
CA PRO A 250 -6.72 0.34 14.65
C PRO A 250 -6.61 1.06 16.01
N ALA A 251 -7.60 1.87 16.38
CA ALA A 251 -7.59 2.58 17.67
C ALA A 251 -7.89 1.67 18.86
N THR A 252 -8.66 0.60 18.64
CA THR A 252 -9.12 -0.31 19.71
C THR A 252 -8.57 -1.72 19.56
N HIS A 253 -8.00 -2.07 18.43
CA HIS A 253 -7.46 -3.39 18.16
C HIS A 253 -6.10 -3.59 18.83
N TYR A 254 -6.14 -4.10 20.05
CA TYR A 254 -4.99 -4.60 20.79
C TYR A 254 -5.31 -6.04 21.21
N PRO A 255 -4.88 -7.05 20.44
CA PRO A 255 -5.08 -8.43 20.84
C PRO A 255 -4.37 -8.67 22.17
N LEU A 256 -5.17 -8.96 23.19
CA LEU A 256 -4.69 -9.12 24.57
C LEU A 256 -3.96 -10.44 24.82
N ASN A 257 -4.12 -11.41 23.93
CA ASN A 257 -3.59 -12.76 24.08
C ASN A 257 -2.79 -13.16 22.84
N VAL A 258 -1.50 -12.89 22.90
CA VAL A 258 -0.52 -13.39 21.90
C VAL A 258 -0.08 -14.82 22.25
N LEU A 259 -0.56 -15.38 23.37
CA LEU A 259 -0.08 -16.65 23.97
C LEU A 259 -1.16 -17.74 24.08
N ASP A 260 -2.34 -17.57 23.51
CA ASP A 260 -3.37 -18.62 23.50
C ASP A 260 -3.33 -19.42 22.21
#